data_d383b306712a4e6526b4ccfc03c712bb
#
_entry.id   d383b306712a4e6526b4ccfc03c712bb
#
_cell.length_a   1.000
_cell.length_b   1.000
_cell.length_c   1.000
_cell.angle_alpha   90.00
_cell.angle_beta   90.00
_cell.angle_gamma   90.00
#
_symmetry.space_group_name_H-M   'P 1'
#
loop_
_entity.id
_entity.type
_entity.pdbx_description
1 polymer ?
#
loop_
_entity_poly.entity_id
_entity_poly.type
_entity_poly.pdbx_seq_one_letter_code
_entity_poly.pdbx_strand_id
1 'polypeptide(L)'
;MNVTLITTDGRKRKVSINTFDEARQFVCNYQYNSPAEIIVLMDGSFILIDEEGKLKNLDLNRIATDIAHENNCIYPSDYIVGDVLLVDDVDEFDSLPFE
;
A
#
# COMPACT_ATOMS: atom_id res chain seq x y z
N MET A 1 14.39 5.55 1.51
CA MET A 1 14.17 4.83 0.23
C MET A 1 13.02 5.46 -0.54
N ASN A 2 12.99 5.26 -1.84
CA ASN A 2 11.87 5.70 -2.67
C ASN A 2 10.89 4.58 -2.93
N VAL A 3 9.60 4.88 -2.79
CA VAL A 3 8.51 3.97 -3.10
C VAL A 3 7.49 4.70 -3.96
N THR A 4 6.54 3.97 -4.53
CA THR A 4 5.50 4.58 -5.38
C THR A 4 4.20 4.70 -4.59
N LEU A 5 3.73 5.94 -4.44
CA LEU A 5 2.40 6.22 -3.89
C LEU A 5 1.38 6.14 -5.03
N ILE A 6 0.35 5.33 -4.85
CA ILE A 6 -0.76 5.21 -5.80
C ILE A 6 -2.01 5.70 -5.09
N THR A 7 -2.58 6.79 -5.58
CA THR A 7 -3.71 7.42 -4.93
C THR A 7 -5.04 7.03 -5.58
N THR A 8 -6.11 7.21 -4.83
CA THR A 8 -7.46 6.83 -5.29
C THR A 8 -7.95 7.66 -6.47
N ASP A 9 -7.35 8.82 -6.70
CA ASP A 9 -7.66 9.67 -7.85
C ASP A 9 -6.92 9.25 -9.15
N GLY A 10 -6.21 8.11 -9.12
CA GLY A 10 -5.55 7.57 -10.29
C GLY A 10 -4.14 8.08 -10.56
N ARG A 11 -3.51 8.68 -9.56
CA ARG A 11 -2.14 9.20 -9.71
C ARG A 11 -1.11 8.26 -9.11
N LYS A 12 0.07 8.24 -9.73
CA LYS A 12 1.26 7.55 -9.22
C LYS A 12 2.37 8.56 -9.07
N ARG A 13 3.07 8.55 -7.93
CA ARG A 13 4.25 9.40 -7.75
C ARG A 13 5.24 8.75 -6.81
N LYS A 14 6.52 9.06 -7.00
CA LYS A 14 7.56 8.62 -6.08
C LYS A 14 7.52 9.47 -4.82
N VAL A 15 7.60 8.78 -3.67
CA VAL A 15 7.73 9.42 -2.37
C VAL A 15 8.91 8.81 -1.63
N SER A 16 9.51 9.57 -0.73
CA SER A 16 10.63 9.11 0.08
C SER A 16 10.14 8.75 1.46
N ILE A 17 10.59 7.61 1.97
CA ILE A 17 10.32 7.17 3.34
C ILE A 17 11.63 6.80 4.02
N ASN A 18 11.76 7.10 5.31
CA ASN A 18 12.93 6.79 6.12
C ASN A 18 12.65 5.76 7.20
N THR A 19 11.38 5.57 7.54
CA THR A 19 10.96 4.66 8.60
C THR A 19 9.72 3.89 8.16
N PHE A 20 9.48 2.74 8.82
CA PHE A 20 8.25 1.99 8.61
C PHE A 20 7.02 2.83 9.00
N ASP A 21 7.13 3.61 10.06
CA ASP A 21 6.02 4.46 10.51
C ASP A 21 5.63 5.50 9.46
N GLU A 22 6.61 6.10 8.78
CA GLU A 22 6.32 7.02 7.68
C GLU A 22 5.57 6.31 6.53
N ALA A 23 5.98 5.09 6.19
CA ALA A 23 5.27 4.30 5.16
C ALA A 23 3.82 4.06 5.57
N ARG A 24 3.61 3.63 6.81
CA ARG A 24 2.27 3.37 7.35
C ARG A 24 1.41 4.63 7.31
N GLN A 25 1.99 5.79 7.59
CA GLN A 25 1.26 7.06 7.58
C GLN A 25 0.70 7.43 6.22
N PHE A 26 1.37 7.06 5.13
CA PHE A 26 0.85 7.29 3.79
C PHE A 26 -0.44 6.53 3.52
N VAL A 27 -0.60 5.35 4.11
CA VAL A 27 -1.73 4.47 3.79
C VAL A 27 -2.79 4.42 4.87
N CYS A 28 -2.43 4.61 6.13
CA CYS A 28 -3.33 4.39 7.27
C CYS A 28 -3.90 5.67 7.88
N ASN A 29 -3.59 6.82 7.32
CA ASN A 29 -4.09 8.10 7.78
C ASN A 29 -4.06 8.23 9.33
N TYR A 30 -3.11 8.89 9.85
CA TYR A 30 -2.65 9.16 11.22
C TYR A 30 -3.58 8.97 12.40
N GLN A 31 -4.88 9.05 12.21
CA GLN A 31 -5.80 9.28 13.32
C GLN A 31 -6.11 8.04 14.17
N TYR A 32 -5.78 6.83 13.70
CA TYR A 32 -6.34 5.64 14.30
C TYR A 32 -5.39 4.47 14.51
N ASN A 33 -4.08 4.64 14.45
CA ASN A 33 -3.14 3.52 14.64
C ASN A 33 -3.55 2.24 13.89
N SER A 34 -4.15 2.40 12.72
CA SER A 34 -4.59 1.26 11.93
C SER A 34 -3.40 0.43 11.51
N PRO A 35 -3.50 -0.89 11.56
CA PRO A 35 -2.44 -1.74 11.02
C PRO A 35 -2.40 -1.65 9.50
N ALA A 36 -1.18 -1.70 8.96
CA ALA A 36 -0.98 -1.83 7.53
C ALA A 36 -0.88 -3.31 7.16
N GLU A 37 -1.38 -3.66 5.98
CA GLU A 37 -1.33 -5.01 5.45
C GLU A 37 -0.44 -5.03 4.21
N ILE A 38 0.33 -6.11 4.06
CA ILE A 38 1.19 -6.33 2.92
C ILE A 38 0.53 -7.33 1.97
N ILE A 39 0.41 -6.96 0.69
CA ILE A 39 -0.07 -7.86 -0.37
C ILE A 39 1.11 -8.12 -1.29
N VAL A 40 1.64 -9.35 -1.27
CA VAL A 40 2.82 -9.74 -2.05
C VAL A 40 2.42 -10.04 -3.49
N LEU A 41 3.15 -9.42 -4.44
CA LEU A 41 2.96 -9.62 -5.87
C LEU A 41 3.83 -10.77 -6.39
N MET A 42 3.57 -11.22 -7.62
CA MET A 42 4.26 -12.38 -8.19
C MET A 42 5.77 -12.20 -8.34
N ASP A 43 6.23 -10.96 -8.53
CA ASP A 43 7.66 -10.67 -8.67
C ASP A 43 8.39 -10.46 -7.33
N GLY A 44 7.68 -10.63 -6.21
CA GLY A 44 8.23 -10.43 -4.87
C GLY A 44 8.10 -9.01 -4.33
N SER A 45 7.76 -8.03 -5.15
CA SER A 45 7.37 -6.70 -4.66
C SER A 45 6.05 -6.79 -3.89
N PHE A 46 5.65 -5.72 -3.23
CA PHE A 46 4.38 -5.75 -2.51
C PHE A 46 3.67 -4.40 -2.51
N ILE A 47 2.38 -4.46 -2.24
CA ILE A 47 1.55 -3.29 -2.01
C ILE A 47 1.26 -3.20 -0.50
N LEU A 48 1.53 -2.04 0.09
CA LEU A 48 1.17 -1.74 1.48
C LEU A 48 -0.16 -1.02 1.49
N ILE A 49 -1.12 -1.54 2.23
CA ILE A 49 -2.48 -0.99 2.30
C ILE A 49 -2.92 -0.79 3.75
N ASP A 50 -3.99 -0.02 3.94
CA ASP A 50 -4.67 0.07 5.23
C ASP A 50 -5.55 -1.18 5.42
N GLU A 51 -5.21 -2.02 6.38
CA GLU A 51 -5.98 -3.23 6.68
C GLU A 51 -7.45 -2.91 7.00
N GLU A 52 -7.72 -1.74 7.57
CA GLU A 52 -9.08 -1.32 7.95
C GLU A 52 -9.72 -0.37 6.96
N GLY A 53 -9.17 -0.24 5.75
CA GLY A 53 -9.64 0.72 4.76
C GLY A 53 -11.12 0.59 4.43
N LYS A 54 -11.62 -0.63 4.30
CA LYS A 54 -13.05 -0.85 4.00
C LYS A 54 -13.95 -0.43 5.16
N LEU A 55 -13.50 -0.63 6.39
CA LEU A 55 -14.25 -0.21 7.59
C LEU A 55 -14.33 1.33 7.69
N LYS A 56 -13.33 2.01 7.13
CA LYS A 56 -13.28 3.47 7.10
C LYS A 56 -14.01 4.07 5.89
N ASN A 57 -14.57 3.24 5.02
CA ASN A 57 -15.21 3.67 3.77
C ASN A 57 -14.30 4.50 2.88
N LEU A 58 -13.02 4.11 2.79
CA LEU A 58 -12.09 4.78 1.88
C LEU A 58 -12.49 4.54 0.43
N ASP A 59 -12.14 5.47 -0.45
CA ASP A 59 -12.45 5.38 -1.87
C ASP A 59 -11.75 4.18 -2.51
N LEU A 60 -12.38 3.62 -3.55
CA LEU A 60 -11.78 2.56 -4.36
C LEU A 60 -10.48 3.05 -4.98
N ASN A 61 -9.43 2.24 -4.87
CA ASN A 61 -8.18 2.45 -5.59
C ASN A 61 -8.16 1.54 -6.80
N ARG A 62 -8.52 2.09 -7.96
CA ARG A 62 -8.67 1.32 -9.19
C ARG A 62 -7.35 0.72 -9.64
N ILE A 63 -6.28 1.50 -9.62
CA ILE A 63 -4.97 1.06 -10.08
C ILE A 63 -4.46 -0.07 -9.19
N ALA A 64 -4.50 0.08 -7.87
CA ALA A 64 -4.04 -0.94 -6.94
C ALA A 64 -4.88 -2.22 -7.08
N THR A 65 -6.19 -2.08 -7.24
CA THR A 65 -7.09 -3.23 -7.44
C THR A 65 -6.72 -4.00 -8.72
N ASP A 66 -6.48 -3.29 -9.82
CA ASP A 66 -6.09 -3.92 -11.09
C ASP A 66 -4.74 -4.65 -10.96
N ILE A 67 -3.77 -4.04 -10.30
CA ILE A 67 -2.47 -4.69 -10.05
C ILE A 67 -2.66 -5.97 -9.24
N ALA A 68 -3.44 -5.92 -8.18
CA ALA A 68 -3.67 -7.08 -7.33
C ALA A 68 -4.40 -8.21 -8.08
N HIS A 69 -5.39 -7.87 -8.90
CA HIS A 69 -6.08 -8.86 -9.74
C HIS A 69 -5.14 -9.49 -10.78
N GLU A 70 -4.33 -8.69 -11.45
CA GLU A 70 -3.35 -9.18 -12.44
C GLU A 70 -2.34 -10.13 -11.82
N ASN A 71 -2.02 -9.94 -10.53
CA ASN A 71 -1.10 -10.80 -9.78
C ASN A 71 -1.79 -11.93 -9.03
N ASN A 72 -3.09 -12.08 -9.18
CA ASN A 72 -3.89 -13.10 -8.48
C ASN A 72 -3.73 -13.05 -6.95
N CYS A 73 -3.57 -11.85 -6.40
CA CYS A 73 -3.32 -11.65 -4.97
C CYS A 73 -4.60 -11.48 -4.16
N ILE A 74 -5.71 -11.21 -4.82
CA ILE A 74 -7.02 -11.04 -4.19
C ILE A 74 -8.06 -11.82 -5.01
N TYR A 75 -9.18 -12.14 -4.38
CA TYR A 75 -10.29 -12.79 -5.09
C TYR A 75 -10.85 -11.89 -6.19
N PRO A 76 -11.40 -12.48 -7.29
CA PRO A 76 -11.96 -11.67 -8.38
C PRO A 76 -13.01 -10.66 -7.95
N SER A 77 -13.75 -10.95 -6.88
CA SER A 77 -14.76 -10.05 -6.33
C SER A 77 -14.21 -9.03 -5.33
N ASP A 78 -12.95 -9.17 -4.93
CA ASP A 78 -12.34 -8.28 -3.95
C ASP A 78 -11.73 -7.03 -4.61
N TYR A 79 -11.46 -6.02 -3.81
CA TYR A 79 -10.93 -4.74 -4.28
C TYR A 79 -10.11 -4.07 -3.18
N ILE A 80 -9.27 -3.12 -3.58
CA ILE A 80 -8.42 -2.36 -2.68
C ILE A 80 -8.94 -0.92 -2.59
N VAL A 81 -8.99 -0.38 -1.38
CA VAL A 81 -9.45 0.98 -1.11
C VAL A 81 -8.34 1.79 -0.45
N GLY A 82 -8.41 3.11 -0.60
CA GLY A 82 -7.44 4.03 -0.01
C GLY A 82 -6.17 4.15 -0.82
N ASP A 83 -5.33 5.11 -0.42
CA ASP A 83 -4.02 5.28 -1.02
C ASP A 83 -3.10 4.14 -0.59
N VAL A 84 -2.24 3.67 -1.49
CA VAL A 84 -1.35 2.55 -1.22
C VAL A 84 0.08 2.89 -1.60
N LEU A 85 1.04 2.13 -1.06
CA LEU A 85 2.43 2.19 -1.49
C LEU A 85 2.81 0.91 -2.21
N LEU A 86 3.44 1.07 -3.38
CA LEU A 86 4.06 -0.04 -4.09
C LEU A 86 5.54 -0.04 -3.75
N VAL A 87 6.03 -1.15 -3.20
CA VAL A 87 7.41 -1.30 -2.73
C VAL A 87 8.11 -2.35 -3.57
N ASP A 88 9.13 -1.92 -4.33
CA ASP A 88 9.90 -2.82 -5.20
C ASP A 88 11.10 -3.44 -4.48
N ASP A 89 11.79 -2.66 -3.65
CA ASP A 89 12.98 -3.13 -2.92
C ASP A 89 12.58 -3.58 -1.52
N VAL A 90 12.21 -4.86 -1.43
CA VAL A 90 11.73 -5.46 -0.19
C VAL A 90 12.82 -5.50 0.86
N ASP A 91 14.06 -5.81 0.47
CA ASP A 91 15.19 -5.89 1.41
C ASP A 91 15.48 -4.53 2.04
N GLU A 92 15.47 -3.46 1.24
CA GLU A 92 15.66 -2.11 1.76
C GLU A 92 14.51 -1.72 2.69
N PHE A 93 13.28 -2.06 2.31
CA PHE A 93 12.12 -1.78 3.16
C PHE A 93 12.23 -2.51 4.51
N ASP A 94 12.63 -3.79 4.49
CA ASP A 94 12.77 -4.58 5.71
C ASP A 94 13.88 -4.06 6.63
N SER A 95 14.84 -3.31 6.09
CA SER A 95 15.92 -2.73 6.88
C SER A 95 15.61 -1.35 7.46
N LEU A 96 14.44 -0.77 7.14
CA LEU A 96 14.05 0.51 7.69
C LEU A 96 13.83 0.42 9.20
N PRO A 97 14.25 1.44 9.97
CA PRO A 97 13.86 1.50 11.38
C PRO A 97 12.35 1.66 11.50
N PHE A 98 11.81 1.19 12.61
CA PHE A 98 10.36 1.26 12.85
C PHE A 98 9.87 2.71 12.98
N GLU A 99 10.63 3.53 13.71
CA GLU A 99 10.31 4.93 13.94
C GLU A 99 11.41 5.86 13.46
#